data_5546b4782c7505230f997595ba455507
#
_entry.id   5546b4782c7505230f997595ba455507
#
_cell.length_a   1.000
_cell.length_b   1.000
_cell.length_c   1.000
_cell.angle_alpha   90.00
_cell.angle_beta   90.00
_cell.angle_gamma   90.00
#
_symmetry.space_group_name_H-M   'P 1'
#
loop_
_entity.id
_entity.type
_entity.pdbx_description
1 polymer ?
#
loop_
_entity_poly.entity_id
_entity_poly.type
_entity_poly.pdbx_seq_one_letter_code
_entity_poly.pdbx_strand_id
1 'polypeptide(L)'
;MAPSGTIHPCLLVSEILINIFAEVNERDEDEAARTLAALCRTCRAFREPAMKVLWAHLGTLVPLIRCIPCVKVVKSKGKSPDDLPTLALEREPSSADWEIFLSHSRLILTCGYYVSRRDKHPVLNSPSHDIGVDILRALSSPPPSSVVFPHLRKIRWTDSREDSIRFFRLILTPALEFLDMSSISDTVYSVVIPSISDTCPSLRIMHLPKWSFLHLPNIFDKWSNLAYVTSGPLADATILSLGRLEHLASMDICLHKLPDIRLLVENPGFSTLRRLVLRAYNISFVTAFTRQVKSIHLREVKCYLQHGSTAAGIRDWITVLLDRCMPRRLEILEIEDYGEANTDFPDQFTLAPDTLRLLSRFRGLTTLDLASTCTYSLDDTTLTQLAICWPSMQNIALGTHWGWRQQSDVTLKGLLSLVRHCPQLESIGLVMNAVTTDISSQRPGGGIRRPKVTSLNVGDSRVGDPLAVAAFLSDIFPRLLSVDAFNHLGGSRRTIPAAKEHEGRWKEVERLLPAFSKVRAQEHPPVGPRRKAFFLEELYLA
;
A
#
# COMPACT_ATOMS: atom_id res chain seq x y z
N MET A 1 29.46 52.19 -13.27
CA MET A 1 30.13 50.88 -13.34
C MET A 1 29.37 49.93 -12.44
N ALA A 2 28.60 49.01 -13.03
CA ALA A 2 27.96 47.95 -12.26
C ALA A 2 29.04 46.96 -11.83
N PRO A 3 29.00 46.39 -10.58
CA PRO A 3 29.95 45.39 -10.18
C PRO A 3 29.78 44.16 -11.08
N SER A 4 30.90 43.75 -11.71
CA SER A 4 30.97 42.46 -12.41
C SER A 4 30.68 41.36 -11.38
N GLY A 5 29.43 40.94 -11.34
CA GLY A 5 29.00 39.83 -10.46
C GLY A 5 29.73 38.56 -10.91
N THR A 6 30.78 38.19 -10.18
CA THR A 6 31.46 36.92 -10.36
C THR A 6 30.48 35.81 -10.01
N ILE A 7 30.14 34.99 -11.02
CA ILE A 7 29.30 33.79 -10.80
C ILE A 7 29.98 32.93 -9.74
N HIS A 8 29.24 32.58 -8.68
CA HIS A 8 29.79 31.74 -7.62
C HIS A 8 30.24 30.39 -8.20
N PRO A 9 31.46 29.90 -7.92
CA PRO A 9 32.00 28.67 -8.51
C PRO A 9 31.09 27.45 -8.39
N CYS A 10 30.29 27.34 -7.33
CA CYS A 10 29.30 26.26 -7.15
C CYS A 10 28.26 26.17 -8.29
N LEU A 11 27.92 27.29 -8.93
CA LEU A 11 26.98 27.34 -10.04
C LEU A 11 27.62 26.93 -11.39
N LEU A 12 28.90 26.53 -11.37
CA LEU A 12 29.60 25.95 -12.51
C LEU A 12 29.80 24.43 -12.37
N VAL A 13 29.45 23.86 -11.18
CA VAL A 13 29.57 22.43 -10.89
C VAL A 13 28.25 21.71 -11.21
N SER A 14 28.27 20.85 -12.24
CA SER A 14 27.07 20.17 -12.73
C SER A 14 26.34 19.36 -11.66
N GLU A 15 27.07 18.68 -10.78
CA GLU A 15 26.52 17.86 -9.71
C GLU A 15 25.74 18.70 -8.68
N ILE A 16 26.26 19.88 -8.34
CA ILE A 16 25.59 20.82 -7.43
C ILE A 16 24.32 21.36 -8.09
N LEU A 17 24.40 21.73 -9.37
CA LEU A 17 23.23 22.19 -10.11
C LEU A 17 22.16 21.11 -10.24
N ILE A 18 22.53 19.85 -10.50
CA ILE A 18 21.59 18.73 -10.56
C ILE A 18 20.85 18.59 -9.22
N ASN A 19 21.56 18.66 -8.09
CA ASN A 19 20.96 18.57 -6.77
C ASN A 19 19.99 19.74 -6.50
N ILE A 20 20.41 20.97 -6.83
CA ILE A 20 19.54 22.16 -6.68
C ILE A 20 18.28 22.03 -7.55
N PHE A 21 18.43 21.58 -8.79
CA PHE A 21 17.31 21.45 -9.73
C PHE A 21 16.41 20.26 -9.37
N ALA A 22 16.95 19.23 -8.74
CA ALA A 22 16.15 18.13 -8.18
C ALA A 22 15.18 18.62 -7.09
N GLU A 23 15.58 19.57 -6.24
CA GLU A 23 14.70 20.19 -5.24
C GLU A 23 13.56 20.99 -5.90
N VAL A 24 13.80 21.60 -7.09
CA VAL A 24 12.74 22.25 -7.86
C VAL A 24 11.71 21.23 -8.33
N ASN A 25 12.14 20.04 -8.71
CA ASN A 25 11.27 18.97 -9.19
C ASN A 25 10.38 18.34 -8.08
N GLU A 26 10.59 18.68 -6.80
CA GLU A 26 9.77 18.23 -5.68
C GLU A 26 8.50 19.07 -5.46
N ARG A 27 8.31 20.13 -6.21
CA ARG A 27 7.15 21.03 -6.15
C ARG A 27 6.00 20.49 -7.01
N ASP A 28 5.01 21.34 -7.27
CA ASP A 28 3.92 21.03 -8.22
C ASP A 28 4.52 20.67 -9.60
N GLU A 29 4.06 19.53 -10.16
CA GLU A 29 4.65 18.91 -11.36
C GLU A 29 4.70 19.84 -12.57
N ASP A 30 3.58 20.50 -12.86
CA ASP A 30 3.45 21.36 -14.02
C ASP A 30 4.31 22.62 -13.85
N GLU A 31 4.41 23.14 -12.64
CA GLU A 31 5.27 24.29 -12.32
C GLU A 31 6.75 23.91 -12.34
N ALA A 32 7.09 22.75 -11.80
CA ALA A 32 8.45 22.21 -11.80
C ALA A 32 8.97 21.98 -13.23
N ALA A 33 8.20 21.33 -14.08
CA ALA A 33 8.55 21.09 -15.47
C ALA A 33 8.75 22.39 -16.26
N ARG A 34 7.86 23.40 -16.08
CA ARG A 34 8.01 24.72 -16.71
C ARG A 34 9.26 25.45 -16.21
N THR A 35 9.54 25.38 -14.91
CA THR A 35 10.73 25.98 -14.29
C THR A 35 12.01 25.35 -14.81
N LEU A 36 12.10 24.02 -14.85
CA LEU A 36 13.24 23.29 -15.40
C LEU A 36 13.44 23.57 -16.89
N ALA A 37 12.35 23.62 -17.67
CA ALA A 37 12.42 24.02 -19.09
C ALA A 37 12.89 25.47 -19.29
N ALA A 38 12.56 26.40 -18.39
CA ALA A 38 13.08 27.74 -18.37
C ALA A 38 14.58 27.76 -18.05
N LEU A 39 14.99 26.99 -17.02
CA LEU A 39 16.41 26.86 -16.65
C LEU A 39 17.27 26.30 -17.78
N CYS A 40 16.77 25.34 -18.57
CA CYS A 40 17.44 24.82 -19.75
C CYS A 40 17.79 25.93 -20.79
N ARG A 41 17.03 27.02 -20.81
CA ARG A 41 17.17 28.15 -21.75
C ARG A 41 17.90 29.37 -21.17
N THR A 42 18.19 29.36 -19.86
CA THR A 42 18.78 30.51 -19.15
C THR A 42 20.24 30.72 -19.51
N CYS A 43 21.09 29.70 -19.40
CA CYS A 43 22.50 29.76 -19.75
C CYS A 43 23.07 28.37 -20.09
N ARG A 44 24.28 28.36 -20.70
CA ARG A 44 24.95 27.11 -21.10
C ARG A 44 25.25 26.19 -19.93
N ALA A 45 25.64 26.72 -18.75
CA ALA A 45 25.96 25.95 -17.58
C ALA A 45 24.72 25.23 -16.98
N PHE A 46 23.54 25.84 -17.10
CA PHE A 46 22.29 25.27 -16.56
C PHE A 46 21.65 24.26 -17.50
N ARG A 47 21.91 24.34 -18.80
CA ARG A 47 21.22 23.56 -19.82
C ARG A 47 21.30 22.06 -19.57
N GLU A 48 22.51 21.52 -19.47
CA GLU A 48 22.69 20.07 -19.29
C GLU A 48 22.18 19.56 -17.95
N PRO A 49 22.49 20.17 -16.77
CA PRO A 49 21.94 19.79 -15.50
C PRO A 49 20.41 19.84 -15.48
N ALA A 50 19.79 20.91 -15.99
CA ALA A 50 18.33 21.04 -16.01
C ALA A 50 17.68 20.02 -16.96
N MET A 51 18.28 19.74 -18.13
CA MET A 51 17.82 18.68 -19.04
C MET A 51 17.88 17.30 -18.37
N LYS A 52 18.95 16.98 -17.66
CA LYS A 52 19.07 15.70 -16.92
C LYS A 52 17.95 15.53 -15.90
N VAL A 53 17.62 16.58 -15.14
CA VAL A 53 16.54 16.52 -14.13
C VAL A 53 15.17 16.46 -14.79
N LEU A 54 14.92 17.29 -15.81
CA LEU A 54 13.63 17.36 -16.52
C LEU A 54 13.24 16.04 -17.18
N TRP A 55 14.21 15.33 -17.77
CA TRP A 55 13.97 14.10 -18.52
C TRP A 55 14.19 12.81 -17.72
N ALA A 56 14.76 12.88 -16.51
CA ALA A 56 15.08 11.70 -15.72
C ALA A 56 13.85 10.84 -15.43
N HIS A 57 12.70 11.48 -15.21
CA HIS A 57 11.48 10.81 -14.75
C HIS A 57 10.30 11.20 -15.62
N LEU A 58 9.80 10.27 -16.41
CA LEU A 58 8.64 10.47 -17.27
C LEU A 58 7.44 9.66 -16.76
N GLY A 59 6.30 10.32 -16.57
CA GLY A 59 5.03 9.63 -16.27
C GLY A 59 4.50 8.82 -17.45
N THR A 60 4.80 9.24 -18.69
CA THR A 60 4.43 8.54 -19.94
C THR A 60 5.49 8.79 -21.02
N LEU A 61 5.46 7.98 -22.11
CA LEU A 61 6.32 8.21 -23.29
C LEU A 61 5.86 9.40 -24.16
N VAL A 62 4.68 9.96 -23.93
CA VAL A 62 4.09 11.03 -24.73
C VAL A 62 5.02 12.23 -24.89
N PRO A 63 5.66 12.79 -23.83
CA PRO A 63 6.56 13.93 -23.99
C PRO A 63 7.75 13.62 -24.91
N LEU A 64 8.34 12.42 -24.78
CA LEU A 64 9.46 11.99 -25.61
C LEU A 64 9.07 11.88 -27.09
N ILE A 65 7.93 11.24 -27.37
CA ILE A 65 7.41 11.05 -28.72
C ILE A 65 7.05 12.40 -29.37
N ARG A 66 6.49 13.34 -28.61
CA ARG A 66 6.17 14.69 -29.11
C ARG A 66 7.38 15.54 -29.47
N CYS A 67 8.57 15.17 -29.03
CA CYS A 67 9.81 15.86 -29.46
C CYS A 67 10.23 15.46 -30.87
N ILE A 68 9.67 14.39 -31.44
CA ILE A 68 10.01 13.92 -32.78
C ILE A 68 9.27 14.79 -33.82
N PRO A 69 9.97 15.50 -34.72
CA PRO A 69 9.33 16.45 -35.66
C PRO A 69 8.29 15.81 -36.60
N CYS A 70 8.42 14.51 -36.91
CA CYS A 70 7.50 13.82 -37.80
C CYS A 70 6.20 13.32 -37.08
N VAL A 71 6.00 13.66 -35.79
CA VAL A 71 4.82 13.28 -35.05
C VAL A 71 3.83 14.43 -34.93
N LYS A 72 2.56 14.14 -35.21
CA LYS A 72 1.44 15.08 -35.06
C LYS A 72 0.40 14.59 -34.09
N VAL A 73 -0.38 15.53 -33.57
CA VAL A 73 -1.58 15.25 -32.77
C VAL A 73 -2.79 15.16 -33.71
N VAL A 74 -3.45 14.02 -33.71
CA VAL A 74 -4.70 13.80 -34.45
C VAL A 74 -5.84 13.78 -33.43
N LYS A 75 -6.88 14.60 -33.65
CA LYS A 75 -8.07 14.57 -32.81
C LYS A 75 -8.76 13.23 -32.98
N SER A 76 -9.16 12.61 -31.88
CA SER A 76 -9.96 11.40 -31.94
C SER A 76 -11.25 11.64 -32.75
N LYS A 77 -11.57 10.70 -33.65
CA LYS A 77 -12.85 10.69 -34.37
C LYS A 77 -13.97 10.02 -33.56
N GLY A 78 -13.67 9.65 -32.32
CA GLY A 78 -14.60 8.98 -31.41
C GLY A 78 -15.79 9.86 -31.00
N LYS A 79 -16.87 9.21 -30.62
CA LYS A 79 -18.11 9.87 -30.18
C LYS A 79 -18.17 10.07 -28.66
N SER A 80 -17.13 9.64 -27.94
CA SER A 80 -17.06 9.78 -26.47
C SER A 80 -16.25 11.01 -26.06
N PRO A 81 -16.71 11.76 -25.05
CA PRO A 81 -15.91 12.86 -24.46
C PRO A 81 -14.59 12.40 -23.83
N ASP A 82 -14.46 11.10 -23.54
CA ASP A 82 -13.29 10.50 -22.91
C ASP A 82 -12.21 10.03 -23.91
N ASP A 83 -12.48 10.13 -25.22
CA ASP A 83 -11.52 9.74 -26.24
C ASP A 83 -10.32 10.71 -26.30
N LEU A 84 -9.15 10.21 -25.92
CA LEU A 84 -7.91 10.97 -25.95
C LEU A 84 -7.46 11.28 -27.39
N PRO A 85 -6.87 12.46 -27.65
CA PRO A 85 -6.21 12.74 -28.91
C PRO A 85 -5.06 11.75 -29.13
N THR A 86 -4.87 11.29 -30.36
CA THR A 86 -3.86 10.29 -30.72
C THR A 86 -2.66 10.94 -31.36
N LEU A 87 -1.46 10.52 -30.94
CA LEU A 87 -0.22 10.84 -31.66
C LEU A 87 -0.09 9.91 -32.87
N ALA A 88 0.19 10.45 -34.04
CA ALA A 88 0.39 9.70 -35.28
C ALA A 88 1.58 10.23 -36.07
N LEU A 89 2.15 9.39 -36.94
CA LEU A 89 3.23 9.81 -37.85
C LEU A 89 2.67 10.60 -39.03
N GLU A 90 3.40 11.63 -39.46
CA GLU A 90 3.19 12.31 -40.72
C GLU A 90 4.01 11.67 -41.85
N ARG A 91 5.18 11.15 -41.53
CA ARG A 91 6.15 10.48 -42.39
C ARG A 91 7.00 9.51 -41.55
N GLU A 92 7.71 8.63 -42.20
CA GLU A 92 8.73 7.81 -41.54
C GLU A 92 9.82 8.67 -40.88
N PRO A 93 10.31 8.26 -39.69
CA PRO A 93 11.37 8.99 -39.00
C PRO A 93 12.68 9.00 -39.79
N SER A 94 13.24 10.19 -40.01
CA SER A 94 14.55 10.37 -40.60
C SER A 94 15.68 10.18 -39.57
N SER A 95 16.93 10.16 -40.03
CA SER A 95 18.10 10.10 -39.13
C SER A 95 18.11 11.27 -38.13
N ALA A 96 17.72 12.48 -38.56
CA ALA A 96 17.61 13.64 -37.67
C ALA A 96 16.52 13.48 -36.59
N ASP A 97 15.38 12.87 -36.95
CA ASP A 97 14.32 12.57 -35.97
C ASP A 97 14.82 11.57 -34.93
N TRP A 98 15.58 10.55 -35.35
CA TRP A 98 16.21 9.61 -34.46
C TRP A 98 17.26 10.23 -33.53
N GLU A 99 18.09 11.17 -34.03
CA GLU A 99 19.04 11.90 -33.20
C GLU A 99 18.34 12.65 -32.07
N ILE A 100 17.23 13.34 -32.37
CA ILE A 100 16.43 14.03 -31.37
C ILE A 100 15.87 13.03 -30.35
N PHE A 101 15.25 11.95 -30.80
CA PHE A 101 14.69 10.94 -29.93
C PHE A 101 15.75 10.33 -29.00
N LEU A 102 16.88 9.88 -29.55
CA LEU A 102 17.97 9.26 -28.80
C LEU A 102 18.67 10.24 -27.86
N SER A 103 18.77 11.53 -28.22
CA SER A 103 19.35 12.55 -27.35
C SER A 103 18.56 12.74 -26.04
N HIS A 104 17.26 12.55 -26.08
CA HIS A 104 16.40 12.67 -24.90
C HIS A 104 16.22 11.31 -24.19
N SER A 105 16.03 10.22 -24.93
CA SER A 105 15.80 8.89 -24.34
C SER A 105 16.96 8.41 -23.46
N ARG A 106 18.21 8.80 -23.78
CA ARG A 106 19.39 8.51 -22.95
C ARG A 106 19.38 9.18 -21.57
N LEU A 107 18.56 10.22 -21.35
CA LEU A 107 18.45 10.92 -20.08
C LEU A 107 17.43 10.26 -19.14
N ILE A 108 16.59 9.36 -19.67
CA ILE A 108 15.47 8.77 -18.95
C ILE A 108 15.96 7.66 -18.03
N LEU A 109 15.67 7.81 -16.75
CA LEU A 109 15.95 6.81 -15.71
C LEU A 109 14.69 6.02 -15.32
N THR A 110 13.51 6.66 -15.38
CA THR A 110 12.24 6.03 -15.05
C THR A 110 11.15 6.43 -16.03
N CYS A 111 10.28 5.47 -16.40
CA CYS A 111 9.14 5.71 -17.27
C CYS A 111 7.89 5.00 -16.73
N GLY A 112 6.74 5.67 -16.83
CA GLY A 112 5.46 5.13 -16.36
C GLY A 112 5.20 5.31 -14.87
N TYR A 113 6.12 5.92 -14.13
CA TYR A 113 5.97 6.25 -12.72
C TYR A 113 6.14 7.74 -12.51
N TYR A 114 5.19 8.28 -11.75
CA TYR A 114 5.39 9.55 -11.06
C TYR A 114 5.49 9.26 -9.57
N VAL A 115 6.57 9.65 -8.94
CA VAL A 115 6.76 9.55 -7.49
C VAL A 115 6.58 10.94 -6.92
N SER A 116 5.36 11.27 -6.50
CA SER A 116 5.20 12.36 -5.54
C SER A 116 5.82 11.92 -4.22
N ARG A 117 6.85 12.61 -3.74
CA ARG A 117 7.43 12.33 -2.42
C ARG A 117 6.46 12.66 -1.27
N ARG A 118 5.41 13.43 -1.51
CA ARG A 118 4.37 13.76 -0.52
C ARG A 118 3.36 12.65 -0.34
N ASP A 119 3.03 11.94 -1.42
CA ASP A 119 2.07 10.83 -1.38
C ASP A 119 2.86 9.53 -1.49
N LYS A 120 2.79 8.70 -0.45
CA LYS A 120 3.44 7.37 -0.42
C LYS A 120 2.89 6.39 -1.49
N HIS A 121 1.93 6.83 -2.29
CA HIS A 121 1.31 6.05 -3.37
C HIS A 121 1.71 6.63 -4.73
N PRO A 122 2.12 5.78 -5.70
CA PRO A 122 2.36 6.22 -7.06
C PRO A 122 1.05 6.77 -7.66
N VAL A 123 1.04 8.05 -7.98
CA VAL A 123 -0.08 8.67 -8.71
C VAL A 123 -0.03 8.16 -10.14
N LEU A 124 -1.13 7.57 -10.60
CA LEU A 124 -1.32 7.18 -11.99
C LEU A 124 -1.61 8.44 -12.80
N ASN A 125 -0.62 8.95 -13.53
CA ASN A 125 -0.91 9.96 -14.54
C ASN A 125 -1.67 9.29 -15.68
N SER A 126 -2.92 9.68 -15.86
CA SER A 126 -3.66 9.35 -17.07
C SER A 126 -2.91 9.94 -18.27
N PRO A 127 -2.65 9.15 -19.33
CA PRO A 127 -1.96 9.68 -20.50
C PRO A 127 -2.79 10.82 -21.10
N SER A 128 -2.14 11.93 -21.43
CA SER A 128 -2.80 13.06 -22.08
C SER A 128 -3.16 12.79 -23.55
N HIS A 129 -2.53 11.77 -24.14
CA HIS A 129 -2.69 11.35 -25.53
C HIS A 129 -2.52 9.84 -25.63
N ASP A 130 -3.22 9.22 -26.58
CA ASP A 130 -2.92 7.84 -26.99
C ASP A 130 -1.74 7.85 -27.99
N ILE A 131 -0.94 6.78 -28.00
CA ILE A 131 0.19 6.59 -28.91
C ILE A 131 -0.26 5.69 -30.05
N GLY A 132 -0.21 6.22 -31.28
CA GLY A 132 -0.56 5.44 -32.47
C GLY A 132 0.35 4.22 -32.66
N VAL A 133 -0.21 3.14 -33.18
CA VAL A 133 0.53 1.90 -33.46
C VAL A 133 1.63 2.11 -34.49
N ASP A 134 1.39 3.01 -35.46
CA ASP A 134 2.36 3.42 -36.47
C ASP A 134 3.65 3.98 -35.85
N ILE A 135 3.54 4.79 -34.80
CA ILE A 135 4.70 5.32 -34.05
C ILE A 135 5.47 4.17 -33.39
N LEU A 136 4.80 3.30 -32.63
CA LEU A 136 5.47 2.19 -31.94
C LEU A 136 6.16 1.23 -32.92
N ARG A 137 5.52 0.99 -34.07
CA ARG A 137 6.10 0.17 -35.13
C ARG A 137 7.35 0.82 -35.74
N ALA A 138 7.30 2.11 -36.05
CA ALA A 138 8.46 2.84 -36.59
C ALA A 138 9.61 2.90 -35.56
N LEU A 139 9.31 3.20 -34.30
CA LEU A 139 10.29 3.22 -33.23
C LEU A 139 10.82 1.83 -32.85
N SER A 140 10.20 0.75 -33.32
CA SER A 140 10.71 -0.62 -33.16
C SER A 140 11.88 -0.99 -34.08
N SER A 141 12.26 -0.08 -35.00
CA SER A 141 13.40 -0.27 -35.92
C SER A 141 14.41 0.86 -35.78
N PRO A 142 15.13 0.93 -34.63
CA PRO A 142 16.12 1.99 -34.41
C PRO A 142 17.31 1.84 -35.38
N PRO A 143 18.08 2.93 -35.60
CA PRO A 143 19.33 2.84 -36.36
C PRO A 143 20.27 1.77 -35.80
N PRO A 144 21.07 1.12 -36.69
CA PRO A 144 22.01 0.08 -36.26
C PRO A 144 22.91 0.57 -35.11
N SER A 145 23.17 -0.33 -34.14
CA SER A 145 24.02 -0.10 -32.96
C SER A 145 23.52 0.96 -31.97
N SER A 146 22.32 1.50 -32.12
CA SER A 146 21.76 2.44 -31.15
C SER A 146 21.02 1.70 -30.01
N VAL A 147 21.30 2.12 -28.77
CA VAL A 147 20.55 1.68 -27.58
C VAL A 147 19.52 2.74 -27.26
N VAL A 148 18.25 2.36 -27.28
CA VAL A 148 17.12 3.30 -27.18
C VAL A 148 17.04 3.94 -25.79
N PHE A 149 17.19 3.16 -24.72
CA PHE A 149 17.11 3.63 -23.33
C PHE A 149 18.29 3.11 -22.49
N PRO A 150 19.53 3.60 -22.69
CA PRO A 150 20.73 3.00 -22.09
C PRO A 150 20.77 3.10 -20.55
N HIS A 151 20.06 4.05 -19.94
CA HIS A 151 20.11 4.31 -18.50
C HIS A 151 18.79 4.04 -17.79
N LEU A 152 17.81 3.44 -18.47
CA LEU A 152 16.52 3.13 -17.89
C LEU A 152 16.65 2.07 -16.79
N ARG A 153 16.22 2.43 -15.58
CA ARG A 153 16.25 1.56 -14.40
C ARG A 153 14.87 1.10 -13.95
N LYS A 154 13.83 1.90 -14.23
CA LYS A 154 12.47 1.60 -13.79
C LYS A 154 11.48 1.84 -14.93
N ILE A 155 10.64 0.85 -15.19
CA ILE A 155 9.57 0.98 -16.17
C ILE A 155 8.27 0.39 -15.66
N ARG A 156 7.17 1.09 -15.93
CA ARG A 156 5.83 0.58 -15.89
C ARG A 156 5.28 0.55 -17.31
N TRP A 157 4.94 -0.65 -17.77
CA TRP A 157 4.39 -0.86 -19.09
C TRP A 157 2.92 -1.21 -19.00
N THR A 158 2.06 -0.43 -19.66
CA THR A 158 0.59 -0.58 -19.62
C THR A 158 -0.02 -0.87 -20.98
N ASP A 159 0.77 -0.82 -22.06
CA ASP A 159 0.26 -1.06 -23.41
C ASP A 159 0.10 -2.58 -23.67
N SER A 160 -1.14 -3.01 -23.90
CA SER A 160 -1.49 -4.41 -24.13
C SER A 160 -1.63 -4.78 -25.61
N ARG A 161 -1.28 -3.87 -26.54
CA ARG A 161 -1.35 -4.13 -27.99
C ARG A 161 -0.20 -5.02 -28.44
N GLU A 162 -0.47 -6.01 -29.28
CA GLU A 162 0.58 -6.91 -29.80
C GLU A 162 1.68 -6.16 -30.58
N ASP A 163 1.30 -5.13 -31.33
CA ASP A 163 2.23 -4.28 -32.07
C ASP A 163 3.25 -3.54 -31.16
N SER A 164 2.89 -3.32 -29.90
CA SER A 164 3.78 -2.65 -28.93
C SER A 164 4.89 -3.55 -28.40
N ILE A 165 4.77 -4.87 -28.54
CA ILE A 165 5.74 -5.85 -27.98
C ILE A 165 7.14 -5.65 -28.53
N ARG A 166 7.27 -5.34 -29.83
CA ARG A 166 8.59 -5.14 -30.45
C ARG A 166 9.29 -3.93 -29.84
N PHE A 167 8.57 -2.83 -29.67
CA PHE A 167 9.09 -1.64 -29.05
C PHE A 167 9.43 -1.89 -27.56
N PHE A 168 8.54 -2.57 -26.84
CA PHE A 168 8.81 -2.93 -25.44
C PHE A 168 10.11 -3.72 -25.27
N ARG A 169 10.42 -4.68 -26.16
CA ARG A 169 11.68 -5.44 -26.11
C ARG A 169 12.93 -4.56 -26.26
N LEU A 170 12.85 -3.44 -26.98
CA LEU A 170 13.96 -2.49 -27.13
C LEU A 170 14.19 -1.66 -25.86
N ILE A 171 13.16 -1.54 -25.01
CA ILE A 171 13.24 -0.82 -23.73
C ILE A 171 13.91 -1.68 -22.66
N LEU A 172 13.85 -3.01 -22.79
CA LEU A 172 14.47 -3.94 -21.85
C LEU A 172 15.99 -3.82 -21.94
N THR A 173 16.61 -3.49 -20.81
CA THR A 173 18.07 -3.32 -20.73
C THR A 173 18.65 -4.06 -19.53
N PRO A 174 19.94 -4.44 -19.56
CA PRO A 174 20.59 -5.09 -18.41
C PRO A 174 20.60 -4.24 -17.13
N ALA A 175 20.47 -2.92 -17.24
CA ALA A 175 20.43 -1.98 -16.12
C ALA A 175 19.06 -1.86 -15.46
N LEU A 176 18.02 -2.53 -16.00
CA LEU A 176 16.67 -2.47 -15.48
C LEU A 176 16.56 -3.15 -14.12
N GLU A 177 16.16 -2.38 -13.09
CA GLU A 177 16.01 -2.83 -11.71
C GLU A 177 14.56 -3.05 -11.30
N PHE A 178 13.63 -2.35 -11.95
CA PHE A 178 12.22 -2.36 -11.63
C PHE A 178 11.37 -2.49 -12.90
N LEU A 179 10.50 -3.49 -12.91
CA LEU A 179 9.57 -3.75 -14.01
C LEU A 179 8.15 -3.95 -13.47
N ASP A 180 7.21 -3.12 -13.93
CA ASP A 180 5.78 -3.29 -13.67
C ASP A 180 5.02 -3.53 -14.97
N MET A 181 4.45 -4.72 -15.06
CA MET A 181 3.57 -5.16 -16.14
C MET A 181 2.19 -5.59 -15.61
N SER A 182 1.79 -5.09 -14.47
CA SER A 182 0.56 -5.52 -13.79
C SER A 182 -0.73 -5.29 -14.57
N SER A 183 -0.69 -4.42 -15.57
CA SER A 183 -1.85 -4.01 -16.36
C SER A 183 -1.88 -4.57 -17.79
N ILE A 184 -0.93 -5.43 -18.18
CA ILE A 184 -0.88 -5.99 -19.54
C ILE A 184 -1.76 -7.24 -19.68
N SER A 185 -2.15 -7.57 -20.92
CA SER A 185 -2.93 -8.77 -21.22
C SER A 185 -2.10 -10.05 -21.17
N ASP A 186 -2.77 -11.19 -20.97
CA ASP A 186 -2.14 -12.51 -20.88
C ASP A 186 -1.38 -12.91 -22.15
N THR A 187 -1.88 -12.51 -23.32
CA THR A 187 -1.24 -12.81 -24.62
C THR A 187 0.11 -12.12 -24.74
N VAL A 188 0.19 -10.83 -24.40
CA VAL A 188 1.45 -10.06 -24.42
C VAL A 188 2.42 -10.59 -23.36
N TYR A 189 1.91 -10.85 -22.19
CA TYR A 189 2.66 -11.33 -21.05
C TYR A 189 3.42 -12.64 -21.33
N SER A 190 2.73 -13.66 -21.86
CA SER A 190 3.32 -14.98 -22.14
C SER A 190 4.45 -14.93 -23.18
N VAL A 191 4.37 -14.00 -24.14
CA VAL A 191 5.37 -13.82 -25.20
C VAL A 191 6.61 -13.05 -24.71
N VAL A 192 6.43 -12.14 -23.76
CA VAL A 192 7.51 -11.22 -23.36
C VAL A 192 8.37 -11.78 -22.21
N ILE A 193 7.77 -12.48 -21.26
CA ILE A 193 8.47 -12.96 -20.05
C ILE A 193 9.75 -13.76 -20.32
N PRO A 194 9.80 -14.70 -21.28
CA PRO A 194 11.03 -15.44 -21.56
C PRO A 194 12.21 -14.52 -21.96
N SER A 195 11.90 -13.46 -22.72
CA SER A 195 12.94 -12.51 -23.15
C SER A 195 13.48 -11.63 -22.01
N ILE A 196 12.65 -11.32 -21.02
CA ILE A 196 13.05 -10.48 -19.88
C ILE A 196 14.12 -11.16 -19.05
N SER A 197 14.02 -12.48 -18.85
CA SER A 197 14.96 -13.23 -18.03
C SER A 197 16.40 -13.20 -18.58
N ASP A 198 16.52 -13.12 -19.90
CA ASP A 198 17.82 -13.08 -20.56
C ASP A 198 18.37 -11.65 -20.69
N THR A 199 17.48 -10.68 -20.80
CA THR A 199 17.85 -9.28 -21.09
C THR A 199 18.06 -8.44 -19.82
N CYS A 200 17.35 -8.74 -18.72
CA CYS A 200 17.30 -7.90 -17.53
C CYS A 200 17.77 -8.65 -16.26
N PRO A 201 19.05 -9.02 -16.14
CA PRO A 201 19.56 -9.78 -14.99
C PRO A 201 19.58 -8.97 -13.67
N SER A 202 19.55 -7.64 -13.75
CA SER A 202 19.62 -6.74 -12.59
C SER A 202 18.27 -6.48 -11.91
N LEU A 203 17.19 -7.17 -12.33
CA LEU A 203 15.86 -6.95 -11.76
C LEU A 203 15.82 -7.26 -10.27
N ARG A 204 15.28 -6.30 -9.53
CA ARG A 204 15.05 -6.38 -8.08
C ARG A 204 13.58 -6.38 -7.72
N ILE A 205 12.75 -5.73 -8.51
CA ILE A 205 11.32 -5.60 -8.27
C ILE A 205 10.56 -5.93 -9.56
N MET A 206 9.61 -6.86 -9.46
CA MET A 206 8.80 -7.30 -10.58
C MET A 206 7.32 -7.36 -10.17
N HIS A 207 6.51 -6.61 -10.90
CA HIS A 207 5.05 -6.66 -10.80
C HIS A 207 4.46 -7.28 -12.06
N LEU A 208 3.82 -8.42 -11.90
CA LEU A 208 3.16 -9.18 -12.96
C LEU A 208 1.63 -9.08 -12.82
N PRO A 209 0.86 -9.39 -13.87
CA PRO A 209 -0.61 -9.38 -13.77
C PRO A 209 -1.11 -10.33 -12.69
N LYS A 210 -2.04 -9.85 -11.84
CA LYS A 210 -2.55 -10.62 -10.70
C LYS A 210 -3.52 -11.74 -11.07
N TRP A 211 -4.08 -11.67 -12.27
CA TRP A 211 -5.13 -12.59 -12.71
C TRP A 211 -4.63 -13.58 -13.75
N SER A 212 -3.41 -13.41 -14.24
CA SER A 212 -2.82 -14.26 -15.27
C SER A 212 -2.13 -15.46 -14.67
N PHE A 213 -2.41 -16.66 -15.19
CA PHE A 213 -1.75 -17.88 -14.75
C PHE A 213 -0.39 -18.04 -15.44
N LEU A 214 0.68 -18.05 -14.67
CA LEU A 214 2.04 -18.21 -15.18
C LEU A 214 2.46 -19.68 -15.17
N HIS A 215 2.54 -20.27 -16.36
CA HIS A 215 2.97 -21.66 -16.57
C HIS A 215 4.49 -21.84 -16.82
N LEU A 216 5.30 -20.81 -16.63
CA LEU A 216 6.72 -20.87 -16.96
C LEU A 216 7.53 -21.42 -15.79
N PRO A 217 7.98 -22.68 -15.83
CA PRO A 217 8.82 -23.24 -14.79
C PRO A 217 10.19 -22.56 -14.77
N ASN A 218 10.77 -22.41 -13.58
CA ASN A 218 12.15 -21.97 -13.34
C ASN A 218 12.53 -20.58 -13.89
N ILE A 219 11.53 -19.75 -14.23
CA ILE A 219 11.79 -18.42 -14.83
C ILE A 219 12.54 -17.50 -13.86
N PHE A 220 12.28 -17.65 -12.56
CA PHE A 220 12.87 -16.77 -11.54
C PHE A 220 14.31 -17.15 -11.17
N ASP A 221 14.80 -18.33 -11.57
CA ASP A 221 16.16 -18.79 -11.24
C ASP A 221 17.27 -17.88 -11.79
N LYS A 222 16.95 -17.10 -12.85
CA LYS A 222 17.89 -16.18 -13.48
C LYS A 222 18.03 -14.83 -12.75
N TRP A 223 17.14 -14.52 -11.81
CA TRP A 223 17.12 -13.22 -11.11
C TRP A 223 17.55 -13.35 -9.65
N SER A 224 18.83 -13.63 -9.42
CA SER A 224 19.40 -13.79 -8.08
C SER A 224 19.17 -12.58 -7.15
N ASN A 225 19.07 -11.38 -7.71
CA ASN A 225 18.88 -10.14 -6.96
C ASN A 225 17.40 -9.75 -6.74
N LEU A 226 16.45 -10.60 -7.17
CA LEU A 226 15.03 -10.29 -7.06
C LEU A 226 14.60 -10.25 -5.59
N ALA A 227 14.13 -9.08 -5.16
CA ALA A 227 13.76 -8.82 -3.77
C ALA A 227 12.24 -8.66 -3.58
N TYR A 228 11.51 -8.32 -4.63
CA TYR A 228 10.07 -8.09 -4.58
C TYR A 228 9.37 -8.67 -5.80
N VAL A 229 8.35 -9.51 -5.58
CA VAL A 229 7.52 -10.10 -6.64
C VAL A 229 6.04 -9.90 -6.32
N THR A 230 5.29 -9.41 -7.31
CA THR A 230 3.83 -9.51 -7.34
C THR A 230 3.42 -10.32 -8.56
N SER A 231 2.56 -11.31 -8.38
CA SER A 231 2.10 -12.16 -9.49
C SER A 231 0.69 -12.70 -9.25
N GLY A 232 0.03 -13.07 -10.33
CA GLY A 232 -1.13 -13.95 -10.33
C GLY A 232 -0.76 -15.38 -9.89
N PRO A 233 -1.62 -16.36 -10.20
CA PRO A 233 -1.37 -17.74 -9.85
C PRO A 233 -0.08 -18.27 -10.50
N LEU A 234 0.72 -18.98 -9.71
CA LEU A 234 1.99 -19.57 -10.13
C LEU A 234 1.91 -21.11 -10.09
N ALA A 235 2.63 -21.76 -10.99
CA ALA A 235 2.84 -23.20 -10.93
C ALA A 235 3.75 -23.57 -9.71
N ASP A 236 3.59 -24.76 -9.18
CA ASP A 236 4.35 -25.22 -7.99
C ASP A 236 5.86 -25.15 -8.20
N ALA A 237 6.36 -25.54 -9.38
CA ALA A 237 7.77 -25.42 -9.74
C ALA A 237 8.28 -23.96 -9.69
N THR A 238 7.44 -23.03 -10.12
CA THR A 238 7.75 -21.59 -10.07
C THR A 238 7.78 -21.05 -8.63
N ILE A 239 6.87 -21.54 -7.79
CA ILE A 239 6.87 -21.21 -6.34
C ILE A 239 8.16 -21.74 -5.67
N LEU A 240 8.59 -22.95 -6.02
CA LEU A 240 9.85 -23.53 -5.53
C LEU A 240 11.06 -22.70 -5.95
N SER A 241 11.09 -22.25 -7.19
CA SER A 241 12.13 -21.36 -7.72
C SER A 241 12.22 -20.06 -6.92
N LEU A 242 11.07 -19.42 -6.65
CA LEU A 242 11.01 -18.24 -5.78
C LEU A 242 11.51 -18.51 -4.35
N GLY A 243 11.19 -19.68 -3.81
CA GLY A 243 11.63 -20.08 -2.46
C GLY A 243 13.13 -20.20 -2.28
N ARG A 244 13.87 -20.38 -3.38
CA ARG A 244 15.34 -20.51 -3.39
C ARG A 244 16.07 -19.15 -3.47
N LEU A 245 15.34 -18.07 -3.77
CA LEU A 245 15.95 -16.75 -3.94
C LEU A 245 16.45 -16.20 -2.59
N GLU A 246 17.74 -15.94 -2.50
CA GLU A 246 18.41 -15.48 -1.28
C GLU A 246 18.04 -14.04 -0.88
N HIS A 247 17.56 -13.24 -1.81
CA HIS A 247 17.24 -11.82 -1.59
C HIS A 247 15.76 -11.51 -1.57
N LEU A 248 14.87 -12.52 -1.76
CA LEU A 248 13.42 -12.30 -1.81
C LEU A 248 12.87 -11.88 -0.45
N ALA A 249 12.60 -10.58 -0.31
CA ALA A 249 12.13 -9.98 0.92
C ALA A 249 10.60 -9.77 0.94
N SER A 250 9.95 -9.65 -0.21
CA SER A 250 8.52 -9.40 -0.31
C SER A 250 7.87 -10.18 -1.45
N MET A 251 6.73 -10.80 -1.15
CA MET A 251 5.96 -11.56 -2.12
C MET A 251 4.46 -11.28 -1.96
N ASP A 252 3.78 -11.00 -3.09
CA ASP A 252 2.32 -10.86 -3.20
C ASP A 252 1.84 -11.76 -4.33
N ILE A 253 1.21 -12.90 -4.01
CA ILE A 253 0.81 -13.90 -5.00
C ILE A 253 -0.62 -14.38 -4.80
N CYS A 254 -1.21 -14.87 -5.90
CA CYS A 254 -2.48 -15.58 -5.87
C CYS A 254 -2.25 -17.09 -5.79
N LEU A 255 -2.99 -17.77 -4.92
CA LEU A 255 -3.00 -19.23 -4.80
C LEU A 255 -4.26 -19.77 -5.49
N HIS A 256 -4.11 -20.39 -6.65
CA HIS A 256 -5.24 -20.90 -7.44
C HIS A 256 -5.65 -22.32 -7.05
N LYS A 257 -4.70 -23.14 -6.62
CA LYS A 257 -4.91 -24.51 -6.16
C LYS A 257 -4.14 -24.75 -4.86
N LEU A 258 -4.48 -25.82 -4.15
CA LEU A 258 -3.64 -26.29 -3.05
C LEU A 258 -2.25 -26.60 -3.63
N PRO A 259 -1.19 -25.99 -3.11
CA PRO A 259 0.17 -26.33 -3.51
C PRO A 259 0.41 -27.83 -3.32
N ASP A 260 1.12 -28.48 -4.25
CA ASP A 260 1.54 -29.85 -4.03
C ASP A 260 2.57 -29.90 -2.89
N ILE A 261 2.06 -30.21 -1.70
CA ILE A 261 2.82 -30.21 -0.44
C ILE A 261 4.06 -31.10 -0.53
N ARG A 262 4.01 -32.17 -1.31
CA ARG A 262 5.14 -33.14 -1.40
C ARG A 262 6.38 -32.52 -2.01
N LEU A 263 6.21 -31.67 -3.02
CA LEU A 263 7.31 -30.98 -3.68
C LEU A 263 7.95 -29.89 -2.81
N LEU A 264 7.17 -29.32 -1.87
CA LEU A 264 7.57 -28.19 -1.05
C LEU A 264 8.17 -28.62 0.31
N VAL A 265 7.76 -29.77 0.86
CA VAL A 265 8.20 -30.26 2.19
C VAL A 265 9.69 -30.56 2.25
N GLU A 266 10.27 -31.05 1.15
CA GLU A 266 11.69 -31.43 1.10
C GLU A 266 12.65 -30.23 1.07
N ASN A 267 12.15 -29.06 0.68
CA ASN A 267 12.95 -27.83 0.57
C ASN A 267 12.21 -26.62 1.14
N PRO A 268 12.19 -26.40 2.48
CA PRO A 268 11.61 -25.20 3.04
C PRO A 268 12.37 -23.97 2.54
N GLY A 269 11.65 -23.09 1.85
CA GLY A 269 12.20 -21.89 1.24
C GLY A 269 11.81 -20.61 1.97
N PHE A 270 12.06 -19.49 1.31
CA PHE A 270 11.64 -18.16 1.74
C PHE A 270 12.30 -17.66 3.04
N SER A 271 13.56 -18.06 3.28
CA SER A 271 14.28 -17.73 4.53
C SER A 271 14.43 -16.23 4.80
N THR A 272 14.48 -15.41 3.77
CA THR A 272 14.71 -13.96 3.83
C THR A 272 13.42 -13.14 3.77
N LEU A 273 12.26 -13.81 3.63
CA LEU A 273 10.97 -13.15 3.42
C LEU A 273 10.58 -12.32 4.65
N ARG A 274 10.23 -11.05 4.41
CA ARG A 274 9.78 -10.09 5.44
C ARG A 274 8.31 -9.74 5.29
N ARG A 275 7.80 -9.74 4.06
CA ARG A 275 6.42 -9.41 3.74
C ARG A 275 5.82 -10.50 2.86
N LEU A 276 4.69 -11.05 3.30
CA LEU A 276 3.93 -12.08 2.61
C LEU A 276 2.48 -11.63 2.44
N VAL A 277 2.05 -11.49 1.20
CA VAL A 277 0.66 -11.22 0.86
C VAL A 277 0.14 -12.39 0.03
N LEU A 278 -0.92 -13.03 0.49
CA LEU A 278 -1.53 -14.16 -0.17
C LEU A 278 -2.98 -13.83 -0.55
N ARG A 279 -3.33 -14.06 -1.80
CA ARG A 279 -4.69 -14.02 -2.31
C ARG A 279 -5.11 -15.44 -2.61
N ALA A 280 -6.15 -15.94 -1.98
CA ALA A 280 -6.53 -17.35 -2.09
C ALA A 280 -8.04 -17.54 -2.12
N TYR A 281 -8.46 -18.72 -2.56
CA TYR A 281 -9.86 -19.10 -2.53
C TYR A 281 -10.38 -19.17 -1.08
N ASN A 282 -9.63 -19.82 -0.19
CA ASN A 282 -9.95 -19.94 1.23
C ASN A 282 -8.69 -20.06 2.10
N ILE A 283 -8.88 -20.07 3.43
CA ILE A 283 -7.81 -20.12 4.42
C ILE A 283 -6.96 -21.41 4.34
N SER A 284 -7.51 -22.54 3.87
CA SER A 284 -6.75 -23.79 3.76
C SER A 284 -5.60 -23.70 2.77
N PHE A 285 -5.78 -22.96 1.67
CA PHE A 285 -4.71 -22.69 0.70
C PHE A 285 -3.58 -21.87 1.33
N VAL A 286 -3.95 -20.84 2.09
CA VAL A 286 -3.01 -20.00 2.84
C VAL A 286 -2.23 -20.81 3.86
N THR A 287 -2.93 -21.67 4.62
CA THR A 287 -2.33 -22.54 5.64
C THR A 287 -1.33 -23.51 5.00
N ALA A 288 -1.72 -24.16 3.91
CA ALA A 288 -0.86 -25.09 3.17
C ALA A 288 0.42 -24.38 2.66
N PHE A 289 0.28 -23.19 2.10
CA PHE A 289 1.42 -22.39 1.66
C PHE A 289 2.29 -21.94 2.85
N THR A 290 1.69 -21.43 3.92
CA THR A 290 2.43 -20.93 5.09
C THR A 290 3.29 -22.02 5.75
N ARG A 291 2.89 -23.30 5.68
CA ARG A 291 3.71 -24.44 6.15
C ARG A 291 5.05 -24.55 5.43
N GLN A 292 5.18 -24.01 4.24
CA GLN A 292 6.41 -24.04 3.42
C GLN A 292 7.34 -22.86 3.71
N VAL A 293 6.79 -21.80 4.30
CA VAL A 293 7.58 -20.61 4.65
C VAL A 293 8.36 -20.89 5.93
N LYS A 294 9.68 -20.73 5.88
CA LYS A 294 10.55 -20.80 7.05
C LYS A 294 11.35 -19.52 7.18
N SER A 295 10.70 -18.45 7.63
CA SER A 295 11.35 -17.15 7.77
C SER A 295 11.32 -16.63 9.20
N ILE A 296 12.50 -16.44 9.76
CA ILE A 296 12.70 -15.74 11.04
C ILE A 296 12.59 -14.21 10.89
N HIS A 297 12.47 -13.72 9.66
CA HIS A 297 12.46 -12.30 9.32
C HIS A 297 11.07 -11.75 9.00
N LEU A 298 10.04 -12.61 9.01
CA LEU A 298 8.68 -12.25 8.64
C LEU A 298 8.11 -11.19 9.60
N ARG A 299 7.69 -10.06 9.02
CA ARG A 299 7.13 -8.91 9.73
C ARG A 299 5.69 -8.62 9.36
N GLU A 300 5.32 -8.91 8.14
CA GLU A 300 3.99 -8.59 7.60
C GLU A 300 3.40 -9.82 6.92
N VAL A 301 2.18 -10.18 7.31
CA VAL A 301 1.37 -11.22 6.69
C VAL A 301 -0.04 -10.69 6.45
N LYS A 302 -0.45 -10.70 5.17
CA LYS A 302 -1.80 -10.31 4.75
C LYS A 302 -2.43 -11.40 3.91
N CYS A 303 -3.68 -11.70 4.18
CA CYS A 303 -4.45 -12.71 3.48
C CYS A 303 -5.77 -12.13 2.98
N TYR A 304 -6.02 -12.26 1.67
CA TYR A 304 -7.25 -11.86 1.01
C TYR A 304 -7.94 -13.12 0.49
N LEU A 305 -9.13 -13.42 1.01
CA LEU A 305 -9.82 -14.68 0.79
C LEU A 305 -11.15 -14.45 0.05
N GLN A 306 -11.40 -15.24 -0.98
CA GLN A 306 -12.63 -15.13 -1.77
C GLN A 306 -13.84 -15.75 -1.05
N HIS A 307 -13.61 -16.72 -0.18
CA HIS A 307 -14.64 -17.42 0.60
C HIS A 307 -14.38 -17.30 2.10
N GLY A 308 -15.46 -17.25 2.84
CA GLY A 308 -15.43 -17.12 4.29
C GLY A 308 -14.62 -18.23 4.99
N SER A 309 -13.87 -17.85 5.98
CA SER A 309 -13.01 -18.74 6.76
C SER A 309 -13.77 -19.37 7.93
N THR A 310 -13.57 -20.66 8.16
CA THR A 310 -14.03 -21.29 9.41
C THR A 310 -13.11 -20.93 10.57
N ALA A 311 -13.65 -20.94 11.80
CA ALA A 311 -12.88 -20.69 13.01
C ALA A 311 -11.73 -21.70 13.20
N ALA A 312 -11.97 -22.97 12.86
CA ALA A 312 -10.95 -24.02 12.86
C ALA A 312 -9.82 -23.72 11.87
N GLY A 313 -10.17 -23.26 10.65
CA GLY A 313 -9.19 -22.89 9.64
C GLY A 313 -8.30 -21.72 10.07
N ILE A 314 -8.90 -20.69 10.68
CA ILE A 314 -8.14 -19.54 11.22
C ILE A 314 -7.23 -20.01 12.37
N ARG A 315 -7.71 -20.86 13.27
CA ARG A 315 -6.91 -21.42 14.36
C ARG A 315 -5.70 -22.20 13.84
N ASP A 316 -5.92 -23.09 12.87
CA ASP A 316 -4.86 -23.86 12.23
C ASP A 316 -3.81 -22.95 11.61
N TRP A 317 -4.24 -21.93 10.87
CA TRP A 317 -3.33 -20.98 10.25
C TRP A 317 -2.51 -20.19 11.28
N ILE A 318 -3.13 -19.65 12.33
CA ILE A 318 -2.41 -18.97 13.43
C ILE A 318 -1.39 -19.93 14.06
N THR A 319 -1.74 -21.19 14.27
CA THR A 319 -0.84 -22.21 14.84
C THR A 319 0.37 -22.44 13.93
N VAL A 320 0.14 -22.55 12.61
CA VAL A 320 1.22 -22.69 11.63
C VAL A 320 2.11 -21.45 11.60
N LEU A 321 1.54 -20.24 11.66
CA LEU A 321 2.34 -19.02 11.74
C LEU A 321 3.23 -18.98 12.97
N LEU A 322 2.73 -19.41 14.13
CA LEU A 322 3.50 -19.47 15.38
C LEU A 322 4.69 -20.45 15.30
N ASP A 323 4.56 -21.51 14.49
CA ASP A 323 5.62 -22.50 14.25
C ASP A 323 6.65 -22.04 13.21
N ARG A 324 6.21 -21.26 12.21
CA ARG A 324 7.02 -20.93 11.03
C ARG A 324 7.71 -19.55 11.05
N CYS A 325 7.28 -18.65 11.91
CA CYS A 325 7.89 -17.33 12.04
C CYS A 325 8.36 -17.06 13.48
N MET A 326 9.09 -15.97 13.67
CA MET A 326 9.39 -15.45 15.01
C MET A 326 8.23 -14.57 15.49
N PRO A 327 7.37 -15.02 16.43
CA PRO A 327 6.15 -14.30 16.81
C PRO A 327 6.40 -12.87 17.31
N ARG A 328 7.56 -12.62 17.91
CA ARG A 328 7.93 -11.29 18.42
C ARG A 328 8.31 -10.29 17.32
N ARG A 329 8.58 -10.77 16.11
CA ARG A 329 8.97 -9.93 14.96
C ARG A 329 7.83 -9.60 14.04
N LEU A 330 6.70 -10.33 14.15
CA LEU A 330 5.51 -10.05 13.34
C LEU A 330 4.89 -8.74 13.82
N GLU A 331 4.80 -7.78 12.91
CA GLU A 331 4.32 -6.42 13.15
C GLU A 331 2.90 -6.23 12.59
N ILE A 332 2.59 -6.87 11.47
CA ILE A 332 1.30 -6.72 10.76
C ILE A 332 0.71 -8.10 10.48
N LEU A 333 -0.52 -8.32 10.92
CA LEU A 333 -1.30 -9.52 10.67
C LEU A 333 -2.71 -9.12 10.22
N GLU A 334 -3.05 -9.43 8.96
CA GLU A 334 -4.34 -9.08 8.38
C GLU A 334 -4.97 -10.28 7.68
N ILE A 335 -6.27 -10.46 7.89
CA ILE A 335 -7.15 -11.37 7.13
C ILE A 335 -8.33 -10.56 6.65
N GLU A 336 -8.64 -10.65 5.36
CA GLU A 336 -9.82 -10.06 4.77
C GLU A 336 -10.56 -11.12 3.96
N ASP A 337 -11.77 -11.50 4.42
CA ASP A 337 -12.67 -12.41 3.71
C ASP A 337 -13.66 -11.60 2.87
N TYR A 338 -13.80 -11.94 1.58
CA TYR A 338 -14.79 -11.35 0.68
C TYR A 338 -16.04 -12.23 0.50
N GLY A 339 -16.05 -13.43 1.10
CA GLY A 339 -17.15 -14.38 1.02
C GLY A 339 -18.33 -13.99 1.92
N GLU A 340 -19.49 -14.56 1.63
CA GLU A 340 -20.64 -14.43 2.50
C GLU A 340 -20.45 -15.26 3.79
N ALA A 341 -20.95 -14.73 4.89
CA ALA A 341 -20.97 -15.44 6.14
C ALA A 341 -22.01 -16.57 6.10
N ASN A 342 -21.58 -17.79 6.36
CA ASN A 342 -22.50 -18.90 6.51
C ASN A 342 -23.15 -18.87 7.91
N THR A 343 -24.45 -18.56 7.95
CA THR A 343 -25.23 -18.48 9.20
C THR A 343 -25.85 -19.80 9.63
N ASP A 344 -25.79 -20.83 8.77
CA ASP A 344 -26.43 -22.12 9.03
C ASP A 344 -25.67 -22.96 10.07
N PHE A 345 -24.39 -22.69 10.25
CA PHE A 345 -23.51 -23.41 11.17
C PHE A 345 -22.72 -22.45 12.07
N PRO A 346 -23.36 -21.75 13.02
CA PRO A 346 -22.72 -20.68 13.80
C PRO A 346 -21.49 -21.16 14.58
N ASP A 347 -21.48 -22.37 15.09
CA ASP A 347 -20.35 -22.91 15.86
C ASP A 347 -19.07 -23.06 15.04
N GLN A 348 -19.20 -23.36 13.74
CA GLN A 348 -18.03 -23.47 12.83
C GLN A 348 -17.40 -22.11 12.53
N PHE A 349 -18.14 -21.03 12.72
CA PHE A 349 -17.74 -19.67 12.41
C PHE A 349 -17.60 -18.78 13.65
N THR A 350 -17.46 -19.38 14.84
CA THR A 350 -17.23 -18.63 16.08
C THR A 350 -15.80 -18.84 16.57
N LEU A 351 -15.02 -17.76 16.58
CA LEU A 351 -13.66 -17.76 17.13
C LEU A 351 -13.72 -17.84 18.66
N ALA A 352 -13.35 -18.99 19.18
CA ALA A 352 -13.31 -19.25 20.62
C ALA A 352 -12.20 -18.43 21.32
N PRO A 353 -12.33 -18.14 22.63
CA PRO A 353 -11.31 -17.43 23.41
C PRO A 353 -9.93 -18.06 23.32
N ASP A 354 -9.83 -19.38 23.26
CA ASP A 354 -8.56 -20.10 23.15
C ASP A 354 -7.84 -19.82 21.83
N THR A 355 -8.59 -19.65 20.72
CA THR A 355 -8.00 -19.23 19.44
C THR A 355 -7.47 -17.81 19.52
N LEU A 356 -8.23 -16.89 20.13
CA LEU A 356 -7.83 -15.51 20.30
C LEU A 356 -6.60 -15.38 21.21
N ARG A 357 -6.51 -16.19 22.28
CA ARG A 357 -5.34 -16.23 23.17
C ARG A 357 -4.05 -16.63 22.45
N LEU A 358 -4.10 -17.41 21.34
CA LEU A 358 -2.90 -17.70 20.54
C LEU A 358 -2.26 -16.42 20.01
N LEU A 359 -3.07 -15.41 19.69
CA LEU A 359 -2.59 -14.12 19.19
C LEU A 359 -1.72 -13.36 20.21
N SER A 360 -1.87 -13.62 21.52
CA SER A 360 -1.04 -13.01 22.57
C SER A 360 0.46 -13.32 22.43
N ARG A 361 0.81 -14.36 21.68
CA ARG A 361 2.20 -14.74 21.40
C ARG A 361 2.90 -13.78 20.41
N PHE A 362 2.13 -13.07 19.58
CA PHE A 362 2.65 -12.08 18.64
C PHE A 362 2.82 -10.71 19.32
N ARG A 363 3.82 -10.59 20.18
CA ARG A 363 4.04 -9.40 21.01
C ARG A 363 4.57 -8.17 20.25
N GLY A 364 5.01 -8.36 19.01
CA GLY A 364 5.51 -7.30 18.14
C GLY A 364 4.44 -6.59 17.32
N LEU A 365 3.16 -7.01 17.42
CA LEU A 365 2.10 -6.47 16.59
C LEU A 365 1.90 -4.97 16.81
N THR A 366 1.86 -4.27 15.69
CA THR A 366 1.45 -2.87 15.55
C THR A 366 0.10 -2.78 14.85
N THR A 367 -0.21 -3.76 13.98
CA THR A 367 -1.48 -3.85 13.25
C THR A 367 -2.03 -5.27 13.32
N LEU A 368 -3.26 -5.39 13.77
CA LEU A 368 -4.04 -6.62 13.76
C LEU A 368 -5.40 -6.32 13.14
N ASP A 369 -5.67 -6.85 11.96
CA ASP A 369 -6.97 -6.77 11.32
C ASP A 369 -7.46 -8.17 10.97
N LEU A 370 -8.55 -8.59 11.60
CA LEU A 370 -9.22 -9.85 11.36
C LEU A 370 -10.61 -9.56 10.78
N ALA A 371 -10.67 -9.06 9.55
CA ALA A 371 -11.91 -8.84 8.79
C ALA A 371 -12.46 -10.17 8.25
N SER A 372 -12.55 -11.19 9.13
CA SER A 372 -13.09 -12.50 8.79
C SER A 372 -14.61 -12.53 8.93
N THR A 373 -15.23 -13.46 8.23
CA THR A 373 -16.68 -13.72 8.33
C THR A 373 -17.09 -14.42 9.64
N CYS A 374 -16.13 -14.75 10.50
CA CYS A 374 -16.36 -15.34 11.82
C CYS A 374 -16.96 -14.32 12.79
N THR A 375 -17.74 -14.84 13.74
CA THR A 375 -18.11 -14.15 14.98
C THR A 375 -17.02 -14.35 16.03
N TYR A 376 -17.06 -13.57 17.12
CA TYR A 376 -16.02 -13.62 18.14
C TYR A 376 -16.64 -13.87 19.52
N SER A 377 -16.19 -14.94 20.19
CA SER A 377 -16.48 -15.16 21.60
C SER A 377 -15.37 -14.47 22.41
N LEU A 378 -15.54 -13.17 22.64
CA LEU A 378 -14.57 -12.30 23.30
C LEU A 378 -15.27 -11.53 24.42
N ASP A 379 -14.65 -11.52 25.59
CA ASP A 379 -15.07 -10.77 26.76
C ASP A 379 -14.02 -9.74 27.20
N ASP A 380 -14.38 -8.88 28.16
CA ASP A 380 -13.48 -7.84 28.70
C ASP A 380 -12.19 -8.43 29.28
N THR A 381 -12.27 -9.62 29.90
CA THR A 381 -11.11 -10.28 30.52
C THR A 381 -10.11 -10.76 29.49
N THR A 382 -10.60 -11.46 28.46
CA THR A 382 -9.75 -11.95 27.36
C THR A 382 -9.17 -10.79 26.57
N LEU A 383 -9.96 -9.76 26.27
CA LEU A 383 -9.47 -8.54 25.60
C LEU A 383 -8.37 -7.85 26.41
N THR A 384 -8.53 -7.76 27.74
CA THR A 384 -7.49 -7.20 28.63
C THR A 384 -6.19 -8.01 28.58
N GLN A 385 -6.29 -9.34 28.61
CA GLN A 385 -5.12 -10.23 28.52
C GLN A 385 -4.37 -10.05 27.20
N LEU A 386 -5.11 -9.90 26.10
CA LEU A 386 -4.53 -9.61 24.79
C LEU A 386 -3.87 -8.23 24.73
N ALA A 387 -4.55 -7.19 25.22
CA ALA A 387 -4.05 -5.82 25.22
C ALA A 387 -2.72 -5.66 25.99
N ILE A 388 -2.56 -6.35 27.10
CA ILE A 388 -1.30 -6.39 27.88
C ILE A 388 -0.13 -6.91 27.03
N CYS A 389 -0.41 -7.83 26.09
CA CYS A 389 0.62 -8.41 25.22
C CYS A 389 1.02 -7.50 24.04
N TRP A 390 0.25 -6.43 23.75
CA TRP A 390 0.41 -5.59 22.56
C TRP A 390 0.70 -4.11 22.87
N PRO A 391 1.76 -3.77 23.60
CA PRO A 391 2.04 -2.38 24.00
C PRO A 391 2.33 -1.46 22.81
N SER A 392 2.73 -2.00 21.66
CA SER A 392 3.04 -1.24 20.43
C SER A 392 1.87 -1.15 19.45
N MET A 393 0.68 -1.65 19.81
CA MET A 393 -0.49 -1.68 18.94
C MET A 393 -0.90 -0.27 18.51
N GLN A 394 -1.02 -0.08 17.19
CA GLN A 394 -1.47 1.15 16.54
C GLN A 394 -2.85 0.98 15.92
N ASN A 395 -3.07 -0.14 15.23
CA ASN A 395 -4.31 -0.43 14.53
C ASN A 395 -4.84 -1.79 14.93
N ILE A 396 -6.06 -1.85 15.45
CA ILE A 396 -6.73 -3.09 15.78
C ILE A 396 -8.13 -3.10 15.19
N ALA A 397 -8.50 -4.19 14.49
CA ALA A 397 -9.86 -4.43 14.02
C ALA A 397 -10.20 -5.92 14.20
N LEU A 398 -11.29 -6.17 14.91
CA LEU A 398 -11.75 -7.52 15.23
C LEU A 398 -13.17 -7.73 14.71
N GLY A 399 -13.27 -8.18 13.44
CA GLY A 399 -14.53 -8.57 12.81
C GLY A 399 -15.53 -7.43 12.56
N THR A 400 -15.12 -6.17 12.65
CA THR A 400 -16.05 -5.04 12.49
C THR A 400 -16.55 -4.86 11.07
N HIS A 401 -15.84 -5.36 10.07
CA HIS A 401 -16.26 -5.31 8.66
C HIS A 401 -17.56 -6.10 8.43
N TRP A 402 -17.66 -7.29 8.99
CA TRP A 402 -18.84 -8.16 8.86
C TRP A 402 -19.81 -8.05 10.06
N GLY A 403 -19.37 -7.45 11.17
CA GLY A 403 -20.04 -7.49 12.45
C GLY A 403 -19.96 -8.89 13.09
N TRP A 404 -20.34 -8.98 14.36
CA TRP A 404 -20.35 -10.29 15.05
C TRP A 404 -21.69 -11.00 14.97
N ARG A 405 -22.74 -10.30 14.51
CA ARG A 405 -24.09 -10.84 14.33
C ARG A 405 -24.72 -11.47 15.59
N GLN A 406 -24.05 -11.30 16.70
CA GLN A 406 -24.47 -11.73 18.03
C GLN A 406 -24.15 -10.62 19.04
N GLN A 407 -24.73 -10.72 20.24
CA GLN A 407 -24.38 -9.78 21.30
C GLN A 407 -22.93 -9.99 21.72
N SER A 408 -22.16 -8.90 21.76
CA SER A 408 -20.80 -8.90 22.28
C SER A 408 -20.82 -8.91 23.82
N ASP A 409 -19.91 -9.68 24.43
CA ASP A 409 -19.61 -9.64 25.86
C ASP A 409 -18.50 -8.63 26.19
N VAL A 410 -17.91 -8.00 25.18
CA VAL A 410 -17.01 -6.85 25.35
C VAL A 410 -17.84 -5.62 25.67
N THR A 411 -17.51 -4.94 26.75
CA THR A 411 -18.18 -3.70 27.17
C THR A 411 -17.29 -2.48 26.99
N LEU A 412 -17.77 -1.31 27.37
CA LEU A 412 -16.95 -0.09 27.42
C LEU A 412 -15.77 -0.22 28.42
N LYS A 413 -15.85 -1.14 29.41
CA LYS A 413 -14.72 -1.45 30.30
C LYS A 413 -13.59 -2.18 29.56
N GLY A 414 -13.94 -3.10 28.65
CA GLY A 414 -12.98 -3.76 27.76
C GLY A 414 -12.29 -2.76 26.82
N LEU A 415 -13.04 -1.83 26.23
CA LEU A 415 -12.45 -0.76 25.42
C LEU A 415 -11.48 0.10 26.25
N LEU A 416 -11.86 0.47 27.47
CA LEU A 416 -10.99 1.24 28.37
C LEU A 416 -9.71 0.48 28.71
N SER A 417 -9.82 -0.84 28.94
CA SER A 417 -8.66 -1.70 29.20
C SER A 417 -7.73 -1.76 27.99
N LEU A 418 -8.27 -1.93 26.78
CA LEU A 418 -7.49 -1.89 25.54
C LEU A 418 -6.72 -0.57 25.40
N VAL A 419 -7.41 0.55 25.58
CA VAL A 419 -6.83 1.90 25.49
C VAL A 419 -5.76 2.14 26.57
N ARG A 420 -5.91 1.54 27.75
CA ARG A 420 -4.95 1.62 28.84
C ARG A 420 -3.64 0.94 28.49
N HIS A 421 -3.69 -0.27 27.95
CA HIS A 421 -2.52 -1.11 27.71
C HIS A 421 -1.86 -0.86 26.35
N CYS A 422 -2.57 -0.25 25.39
CA CYS A 422 -2.08 0.06 24.05
C CYS A 422 -1.94 1.59 23.85
N PRO A 423 -0.86 2.23 24.32
CA PRO A 423 -0.72 3.69 24.30
C PRO A 423 -0.53 4.29 22.92
N GLN A 424 -0.19 3.50 21.91
CA GLN A 424 0.09 3.95 20.54
C GLN A 424 -1.12 3.87 19.60
N LEU A 425 -2.31 3.52 20.09
CA LEU A 425 -3.51 3.35 19.27
C LEU A 425 -3.84 4.60 18.45
N GLU A 426 -4.11 4.35 17.16
CA GLU A 426 -4.50 5.32 16.14
C GLU A 426 -5.84 4.95 15.48
N SER A 427 -6.11 3.63 15.30
CA SER A 427 -7.36 3.11 14.75
C SER A 427 -7.87 1.94 15.57
N ILE A 428 -9.18 1.93 15.84
CA ILE A 428 -9.84 0.88 16.63
C ILE A 428 -11.09 0.43 15.89
N GLY A 429 -11.17 -0.87 15.63
CA GLY A 429 -12.35 -1.58 15.17
C GLY A 429 -12.73 -2.67 16.18
N LEU A 430 -13.83 -2.50 16.91
CA LEU A 430 -14.24 -3.43 17.96
C LEU A 430 -15.74 -3.45 18.13
N VAL A 431 -16.34 -4.63 17.99
CA VAL A 431 -17.75 -4.82 18.31
C VAL A 431 -17.92 -4.92 19.83
N MET A 432 -18.80 -4.11 20.38
CA MET A 432 -19.00 -4.03 21.82
C MET A 432 -20.49 -3.88 22.21
N ASN A 433 -20.78 -4.20 23.47
CA ASN A 433 -22.06 -3.93 24.10
C ASN A 433 -21.97 -2.64 24.91
N ALA A 434 -22.46 -1.55 24.32
CA ALA A 434 -22.56 -0.25 24.96
C ALA A 434 -23.98 0.08 25.46
N VAL A 435 -24.79 -0.95 25.77
CA VAL A 435 -26.15 -0.78 26.30
C VAL A 435 -26.11 -0.32 27.75
N THR A 436 -25.21 -0.87 28.55
CA THR A 436 -25.02 -0.49 29.94
C THR A 436 -23.76 0.37 30.07
N THR A 437 -23.92 1.56 30.62
CA THR A 437 -22.83 2.49 30.92
C THR A 437 -22.44 2.37 32.41
N ASP A 438 -22.08 1.18 32.85
CA ASP A 438 -21.59 0.93 34.24
C ASP A 438 -20.16 1.48 34.40
N ILE A 439 -20.04 2.81 34.19
CA ILE A 439 -18.79 3.54 34.22
C ILE A 439 -18.97 4.73 35.17
N SER A 440 -17.89 5.07 35.89
CA SER A 440 -17.88 6.21 36.82
C SER A 440 -18.35 7.50 36.12
N SER A 441 -19.36 8.14 36.69
CA SER A 441 -19.93 9.40 36.16
C SER A 441 -18.96 10.59 36.27
N GLN A 442 -17.97 10.56 37.18
CA GLN A 442 -17.07 11.69 37.43
C GLN A 442 -15.89 11.76 36.45
N ARG A 443 -15.30 10.63 36.05
CA ARG A 443 -14.24 10.53 35.04
C ARG A 443 -14.32 9.18 34.31
N PRO A 444 -15.15 9.07 33.29
CA PRO A 444 -15.40 7.80 32.64
C PRO A 444 -14.13 7.11 32.09
N GLY A 445 -13.16 7.87 31.57
CA GLY A 445 -11.89 7.37 31.04
C GLY A 445 -10.79 7.20 32.10
N GLY A 446 -11.03 7.48 33.37
CA GLY A 446 -10.01 7.38 34.42
C GLY A 446 -8.75 8.22 34.17
N GLY A 447 -8.86 9.30 33.38
CA GLY A 447 -7.75 10.17 33.00
C GLY A 447 -6.90 9.70 31.82
N ILE A 448 -7.24 8.57 31.20
CA ILE A 448 -6.54 8.06 30.01
C ILE A 448 -7.04 8.81 28.78
N ARG A 449 -6.13 9.30 27.95
CA ARG A 449 -6.45 10.01 26.70
C ARG A 449 -5.62 9.49 25.54
N ARG A 450 -6.26 9.31 24.39
CA ARG A 450 -5.62 8.88 23.12
C ARG A 450 -5.99 9.84 22.00
N PRO A 451 -5.27 10.97 21.87
CA PRO A 451 -5.59 12.03 20.90
C PRO A 451 -5.30 11.63 19.45
N LYS A 452 -4.60 10.53 19.21
CA LYS A 452 -4.33 10.03 17.87
C LYS A 452 -5.54 9.32 17.26
N VAL A 453 -6.45 8.78 18.08
CA VAL A 453 -7.66 8.12 17.61
C VAL A 453 -8.65 9.18 17.15
N THR A 454 -8.92 9.21 15.85
CA THR A 454 -9.83 10.16 15.19
C THR A 454 -11.07 9.48 14.62
N SER A 455 -11.04 8.16 14.45
CA SER A 455 -12.16 7.34 13.99
C SER A 455 -12.26 6.05 14.81
N LEU A 456 -13.49 5.58 15.01
CA LEU A 456 -13.80 4.35 15.71
C LEU A 456 -14.77 3.53 14.86
N ASN A 457 -14.43 2.29 14.52
CA ASN A 457 -15.37 1.38 13.88
C ASN A 457 -15.96 0.45 14.93
N VAL A 458 -17.27 0.51 15.11
CA VAL A 458 -17.99 -0.30 16.12
C VAL A 458 -18.78 -1.46 15.51
N GLY A 459 -18.70 -1.68 14.18
CA GLY A 459 -19.41 -2.75 13.49
C GLY A 459 -20.91 -2.75 13.81
N ASP A 460 -21.42 -3.87 14.27
CA ASP A 460 -22.83 -4.08 14.68
C ASP A 460 -23.08 -3.93 16.19
N SER A 461 -22.29 -3.11 16.86
CA SER A 461 -22.36 -2.85 18.30
C SER A 461 -23.73 -2.32 18.74
N ARG A 462 -24.23 -2.86 19.84
CA ARG A 462 -25.44 -2.34 20.48
C ARG A 462 -25.10 -1.14 21.37
N VAL A 463 -25.95 -0.14 21.36
CA VAL A 463 -25.79 1.08 22.17
C VAL A 463 -27.08 1.41 22.90
N GLY A 464 -26.95 1.79 24.17
CA GLY A 464 -28.08 2.22 25.02
C GLY A 464 -28.29 3.72 24.96
N ASP A 465 -27.76 4.45 25.94
CA ASP A 465 -27.85 5.91 26.02
C ASP A 465 -26.73 6.58 25.20
N PRO A 466 -27.07 7.28 24.09
CA PRO A 466 -26.08 7.95 23.25
C PRO A 466 -25.31 9.05 23.99
N LEU A 467 -25.96 9.75 24.93
CA LEU A 467 -25.33 10.83 25.68
C LEU A 467 -24.22 10.32 26.58
N ALA A 468 -24.50 9.26 27.34
CA ALA A 468 -23.53 8.66 28.24
C ALA A 468 -22.34 8.06 27.46
N VAL A 469 -22.61 7.39 26.32
CA VAL A 469 -21.55 6.82 25.46
C VAL A 469 -20.70 7.91 24.83
N ALA A 470 -21.30 9.00 24.31
CA ALA A 470 -20.56 10.14 23.76
C ALA A 470 -19.69 10.83 24.81
N ALA A 471 -20.21 11.00 26.02
CA ALA A 471 -19.46 11.53 27.15
C ALA A 471 -18.24 10.67 27.50
N PHE A 472 -18.41 9.35 27.50
CA PHE A 472 -17.30 8.40 27.73
C PHE A 472 -16.26 8.47 26.61
N LEU A 473 -16.67 8.35 25.34
CA LEU A 473 -15.77 8.32 24.19
C LEU A 473 -14.99 9.65 24.07
N SER A 474 -15.63 10.80 24.30
CA SER A 474 -14.97 12.10 24.26
C SER A 474 -13.91 12.29 25.36
N ASP A 475 -14.02 11.57 26.49
CA ASP A 475 -13.02 11.62 27.55
C ASP A 475 -11.73 10.88 27.18
N ILE A 476 -11.86 9.70 26.57
CA ILE A 476 -10.71 8.88 26.17
C ILE A 476 -10.16 9.25 24.79
N PHE A 477 -11.00 9.73 23.88
CA PHE A 477 -10.63 10.11 22.52
C PHE A 477 -11.00 11.59 22.22
N PRO A 478 -10.22 12.55 22.69
CA PRO A 478 -10.56 13.98 22.60
C PRO A 478 -10.59 14.51 21.16
N ARG A 479 -10.09 13.78 20.18
CA ARG A 479 -10.10 14.12 18.75
C ARG A 479 -10.94 13.16 17.89
N LEU A 480 -11.81 12.37 18.51
CA LEU A 480 -12.70 11.47 17.77
C LEU A 480 -13.71 12.31 16.96
N LEU A 481 -13.71 12.11 15.64
CA LEU A 481 -14.56 12.85 14.70
C LEU A 481 -15.64 11.98 14.09
N SER A 482 -15.38 10.67 13.90
CA SER A 482 -16.30 9.75 13.24
C SER A 482 -16.44 8.44 14.00
N VAL A 483 -17.66 7.92 13.98
CA VAL A 483 -17.99 6.58 14.48
C VAL A 483 -18.66 5.81 13.36
N ASP A 484 -17.96 4.80 12.83
CA ASP A 484 -18.47 3.94 11.79
C ASP A 484 -19.27 2.77 12.42
N ALA A 485 -20.55 2.72 12.15
CA ALA A 485 -21.45 1.70 12.66
C ALA A 485 -22.37 1.20 11.56
N PHE A 486 -22.51 -0.10 11.39
CA PHE A 486 -23.40 -0.76 10.43
C PHE A 486 -23.14 -0.45 8.93
N ASN A 487 -22.06 0.25 8.55
CA ASN A 487 -21.87 0.74 7.19
C ASN A 487 -21.52 -0.37 6.18
N HIS A 488 -20.78 -1.39 6.57
CA HIS A 488 -20.25 -2.42 5.67
C HIS A 488 -20.98 -3.77 5.77
N LEU A 489 -22.04 -3.88 6.56
CA LEU A 489 -22.68 -5.15 6.87
C LEU A 489 -23.54 -5.75 5.74
N GLY A 490 -23.68 -5.08 4.59
CA GLY A 490 -24.35 -5.61 3.40
C GLY A 490 -25.71 -6.25 3.68
N GLY A 491 -25.92 -7.47 3.17
CA GLY A 491 -27.14 -8.27 3.40
C GLY A 491 -27.37 -8.68 4.85
N SER A 492 -26.33 -8.75 5.68
CA SER A 492 -26.39 -9.18 7.10
C SER A 492 -27.14 -8.21 8.00
N ARG A 493 -27.35 -6.94 7.58
CA ARG A 493 -28.17 -5.98 8.33
C ARG A 493 -29.58 -6.48 8.64
N ARG A 494 -30.16 -7.32 7.78
CA ARG A 494 -31.54 -7.84 7.93
C ARG A 494 -31.68 -8.83 9.08
N THR A 495 -30.61 -9.45 9.51
CA THR A 495 -30.60 -10.50 10.53
C THR A 495 -30.36 -9.99 11.95
N ILE A 496 -29.97 -8.71 12.11
CA ILE A 496 -29.65 -8.11 13.41
C ILE A 496 -30.90 -7.43 13.95
N PRO A 497 -31.46 -7.93 15.10
CA PRO A 497 -32.59 -7.29 15.74
C PRO A 497 -32.29 -5.82 16.11
N ALA A 498 -33.22 -4.90 15.83
CA ALA A 498 -33.10 -3.49 16.14
C ALA A 498 -31.88 -2.77 15.51
N ALA A 499 -31.30 -3.30 14.40
CA ALA A 499 -30.11 -2.72 13.74
C ALA A 499 -30.30 -1.23 13.42
N LYS A 500 -31.45 -0.85 12.86
CA LYS A 500 -31.76 0.56 12.52
C LYS A 500 -31.79 1.46 13.76
N GLU A 501 -32.28 0.97 14.88
CA GLU A 501 -32.34 1.72 16.13
C GLU A 501 -30.93 1.97 16.67
N HIS A 502 -30.10 0.94 16.73
CA HIS A 502 -28.71 1.08 17.17
C HIS A 502 -27.88 1.94 16.21
N GLU A 503 -28.08 1.81 14.90
CA GLU A 503 -27.45 2.69 13.90
C GLU A 503 -27.84 4.17 14.14
N GLY A 504 -29.13 4.43 14.38
CA GLY A 504 -29.61 5.78 14.68
C GLY A 504 -28.99 6.35 15.97
N ARG A 505 -28.88 5.53 17.01
CA ARG A 505 -28.24 5.92 18.28
C ARG A 505 -26.74 6.17 18.12
N TRP A 506 -26.02 5.37 17.33
CA TRP A 506 -24.60 5.62 17.04
C TRP A 506 -24.39 6.92 16.23
N LYS A 507 -25.26 7.24 15.29
CA LYS A 507 -25.24 8.54 14.60
C LYS A 507 -25.47 9.69 15.56
N GLU A 508 -26.29 9.50 16.60
CA GLU A 508 -26.46 10.49 17.65
C GLU A 508 -25.22 10.63 18.52
N VAL A 509 -24.55 9.53 18.88
CA VAL A 509 -23.24 9.56 19.55
C VAL A 509 -22.26 10.41 18.75
N GLU A 510 -22.11 10.14 17.45
CA GLU A 510 -21.21 10.89 16.56
C GLU A 510 -21.54 12.39 16.55
N ARG A 511 -22.81 12.75 16.45
CA ARG A 511 -23.28 14.15 16.48
C ARG A 511 -22.95 14.88 17.78
N LEU A 512 -22.90 14.16 18.91
CA LEU A 512 -22.63 14.75 20.23
C LEU A 512 -21.13 14.93 20.50
N LEU A 513 -20.25 14.15 19.87
CA LEU A 513 -18.79 14.16 20.12
C LEU A 513 -18.16 15.55 19.98
N PRO A 514 -18.43 16.37 18.94
CA PRO A 514 -17.82 17.70 18.82
C PRO A 514 -18.20 18.66 19.95
N ALA A 515 -19.44 18.57 20.46
CA ALA A 515 -19.89 19.39 21.59
C ALA A 515 -19.14 19.02 22.87
N PHE A 516 -19.05 17.74 23.20
CA PHE A 516 -18.28 17.27 24.35
C PHE A 516 -16.78 17.60 24.24
N SER A 517 -16.19 17.47 23.05
CA SER A 517 -14.78 17.82 22.82
C SER A 517 -14.52 19.31 23.08
N LYS A 518 -15.44 20.20 22.69
CA LYS A 518 -15.35 21.65 22.98
C LYS A 518 -15.42 21.92 24.48
N VAL A 519 -16.38 21.33 25.19
CA VAL A 519 -16.53 21.50 26.65
C VAL A 519 -15.25 21.04 27.36
N ARG A 520 -14.72 19.87 27.02
CA ARG A 520 -13.51 19.35 27.63
C ARG A 520 -12.25 20.16 27.30
N ALA A 521 -12.18 20.77 26.13
CA ALA A 521 -11.08 21.69 25.77
C ALA A 521 -11.14 22.98 26.59
N GLN A 522 -12.32 23.43 27.00
CA GLN A 522 -12.51 24.58 27.89
C GLN A 522 -12.08 24.24 29.34
N GLU A 523 -12.43 23.04 29.81
CA GLU A 523 -12.05 22.57 31.15
C GLU A 523 -10.53 22.31 31.28
N HIS A 524 -9.88 21.97 30.19
CA HIS A 524 -8.46 21.66 30.14
C HIS A 524 -7.79 22.40 28.97
N PRO A 525 -7.58 23.72 29.07
CA PRO A 525 -6.88 24.44 28.02
C PRO A 525 -5.48 23.81 27.81
N PRO A 526 -5.01 23.71 26.57
CA PRO A 526 -3.68 23.21 26.30
C PRO A 526 -2.68 24.04 27.11
N VAL A 527 -1.87 23.37 27.91
CA VAL A 527 -0.76 24.03 28.61
C VAL A 527 0.11 24.63 27.52
N GLY A 528 0.03 25.94 27.32
CA GLY A 528 0.82 26.67 26.34
C GLY A 528 2.30 26.35 26.54
N PRO A 529 3.13 26.44 25.50
CA PRO A 529 4.55 26.18 25.63
C PRO A 529 5.05 27.02 26.79
N ARG A 530 5.60 26.36 27.81
CA ARG A 530 6.24 27.05 28.95
C ARG A 530 7.20 28.07 28.34
N ARG A 531 6.86 29.36 28.37
CA ARG A 531 7.79 30.43 28.12
C ARG A 531 8.96 30.16 29.10
N LYS A 532 10.11 29.80 28.58
CA LYS A 532 11.34 29.83 29.34
C LYS A 532 11.44 31.26 29.86
N ALA A 533 11.20 31.44 31.16
CA ALA A 533 11.48 32.68 31.81
C ALA A 533 13.00 32.85 31.69
N PHE A 534 13.40 33.77 30.85
CA PHE A 534 14.76 34.30 30.86
C PHE A 534 14.85 35.09 32.15
N PHE A 535 15.47 34.49 33.18
CA PHE A 535 16.03 35.25 34.29
C PHE A 535 17.25 35.99 33.72
N LEU A 536 17.06 37.27 33.46
CA LEU A 536 18.14 38.24 33.40
C LEU A 536 18.55 38.49 34.87
N GLU A 537 19.57 37.80 35.35
CA GLU A 537 20.35 38.28 36.50
C GLU A 537 21.29 39.36 35.99
N GLU A 538 21.00 40.58 36.39
CA GLU A 538 21.89 41.70 36.29
C GLU A 538 23.17 41.39 37.10
N LEU A 539 24.30 41.32 36.42
CA LEU A 539 25.62 41.46 37.02
C LEU A 539 25.84 42.96 37.22
N TYR A 540 25.64 43.41 38.48
CA TYR A 540 26.28 44.61 39.00
C TYR A 540 27.39 44.18 39.94
N LEU A 541 28.58 44.84 39.74
CA LEU A 541 29.74 44.96 40.62
C LEU A 541 30.83 43.85 40.56
N ALA A 542 31.87 44.11 39.90
CA ALA A 542 33.21 44.60 40.23
C ALA A 542 34.16 44.43 39.04
#